data_79d436d3b892a1b092358d334781b5e3
#
_entry.id   79d436d3b892a1b092358d334781b5e3
#
_cell.length_a   1.000
_cell.length_b   1.000
_cell.length_c   1.000
_cell.angle_alpha   90.00
_cell.angle_beta   90.00
_cell.angle_gamma   90.00
#
_symmetry.space_group_name_H-M   'P 1'
#
loop_
_entity.id
_entity.type
_entity.pdbx_description
1 polymer ?
#
loop_
_entity_poly.entity_id
_entity_poly.type
_entity_poly.pdbx_seq_one_letter_code
_entity_poly.pdbx_strand_id
1 'polypeptide(L)'
;MKFREIAVGLATLALSLHAALAAAQTRIITLGTVGGPLLSLERSQPANAVVVKDRVYLVDAGNGVGRQLLAAGLDVRKIDHIFITHNHDDHNADWGTIMGLAWSTGRRADIHVWGPAGTESMLDGFLQYFAPNARIRMADSKGLRKPQEMFKAHDIQRSGSVFKDELVTVTAVENCHFHPDPAGGTRSEDKSYAYRFQTPDKVVVFSGDTGKCEAMLELARGADLLVHEVVDLPSIKKKLQELPPLLAQGLYQHMVQDHTTAEDVGRLAQAAGVKEVVLTHLIPGRGEPDSLFIDAVRKFYQGPVHVARDLMSY
;
A
#
# COMPACT_ATOMS: atom_id res chain seq x y z
N MET A 1 -46.55 -38.01 -24.01
CA MET A 1 -46.37 -36.58 -23.60
C MET A 1 -45.72 -36.47 -22.22
N LYS A 2 -44.49 -36.94 -21.98
CA LYS A 2 -43.79 -36.82 -20.69
C LYS A 2 -42.26 -36.67 -20.78
N PHE A 3 -41.72 -36.31 -21.96
CA PHE A 3 -40.25 -36.15 -22.13
C PHE A 3 -39.79 -34.72 -22.43
N ARG A 4 -40.66 -33.69 -22.34
CA ARG A 4 -40.30 -32.31 -22.65
C ARG A 4 -40.06 -31.39 -21.47
N GLU A 5 -40.40 -31.80 -20.24
CA GLU A 5 -40.31 -30.92 -19.03
C GLU A 5 -38.99 -31.11 -18.27
N ILE A 6 -38.21 -32.17 -18.53
CA ILE A 6 -36.94 -32.41 -17.77
C ILE A 6 -35.78 -31.64 -18.38
N ALA A 7 -35.83 -31.26 -19.64
CA ALA A 7 -34.74 -30.51 -20.32
C ALA A 7 -34.68 -29.02 -19.97
N VAL A 8 -35.80 -28.42 -19.54
CA VAL A 8 -35.85 -26.97 -19.21
C VAL A 8 -35.31 -26.70 -17.79
N GLY A 9 -35.46 -27.65 -16.87
CA GLY A 9 -34.99 -27.48 -15.48
C GLY A 9 -33.46 -27.56 -15.34
N LEU A 10 -32.78 -28.32 -16.19
CA LEU A 10 -31.31 -28.43 -16.16
C LEU A 10 -30.59 -27.27 -16.82
N ALA A 11 -31.19 -26.60 -17.79
CA ALA A 11 -30.60 -25.43 -18.46
C ALA A 11 -30.65 -24.16 -17.57
N THR A 12 -31.71 -24.02 -16.76
CA THR A 12 -31.82 -22.89 -15.82
C THR A 12 -30.90 -23.02 -14.61
N LEU A 13 -30.59 -24.24 -14.17
CA LEU A 13 -29.63 -24.46 -13.07
C LEU A 13 -28.18 -24.22 -13.52
N ALA A 14 -27.83 -24.53 -14.76
CA ALA A 14 -26.50 -24.28 -15.32
C ALA A 14 -26.23 -22.79 -15.56
N LEU A 15 -27.23 -21.99 -15.95
CA LEU A 15 -27.08 -20.53 -16.11
C LEU A 15 -26.95 -19.80 -14.77
N SER A 16 -27.59 -20.29 -13.72
CA SER A 16 -27.46 -19.67 -12.40
C SER A 16 -26.11 -19.96 -11.72
N LEU A 17 -25.45 -21.08 -12.04
CA LEU A 17 -24.09 -21.37 -11.55
C LEU A 17 -23.01 -20.55 -12.27
N HIS A 18 -23.21 -20.17 -13.52
CA HIS A 18 -22.26 -19.32 -14.26
C HIS A 18 -22.38 -17.82 -13.91
N ALA A 19 -23.53 -17.37 -13.46
CA ALA A 19 -23.72 -15.99 -12.96
C ALA A 19 -23.10 -15.77 -11.57
N ALA A 20 -22.90 -16.83 -10.77
CA ALA A 20 -22.26 -16.75 -9.46
C ALA A 20 -20.72 -16.65 -9.53
N LEU A 21 -20.12 -16.91 -10.69
CA LEU A 21 -18.66 -16.90 -10.93
C LEU A 21 -18.13 -15.57 -11.49
N ALA A 22 -18.97 -14.56 -11.69
CA ALA A 22 -18.53 -13.18 -11.85
C ALA A 22 -18.26 -12.55 -10.48
N ALA A 23 -17.60 -13.30 -9.57
CA ALA A 23 -17.11 -12.78 -8.31
C ALA A 23 -16.12 -11.66 -8.60
N ALA A 24 -16.20 -10.59 -7.84
CA ALA A 24 -15.36 -9.42 -7.96
C ALA A 24 -13.88 -9.82 -7.94
N GLN A 25 -13.23 -9.81 -9.10
CA GLN A 25 -11.82 -10.12 -9.18
C GLN A 25 -11.05 -8.96 -8.54
N THR A 26 -10.45 -9.22 -7.39
CA THR A 26 -9.55 -8.28 -6.73
C THR A 26 -8.26 -8.20 -7.51
N ARG A 27 -7.84 -6.99 -7.87
CA ARG A 27 -6.56 -6.72 -8.51
C ARG A 27 -5.72 -5.82 -7.60
N ILE A 28 -4.45 -6.15 -7.48
CA ILE A 28 -3.46 -5.30 -6.82
C ILE A 28 -2.59 -4.70 -7.91
N ILE A 29 -2.46 -3.38 -7.92
CA ILE A 29 -1.60 -2.67 -8.87
C ILE A 29 -0.53 -1.92 -8.07
N THR A 30 0.73 -2.23 -8.31
CA THR A 30 1.84 -1.46 -7.75
C THR A 30 2.01 -0.17 -8.55
N LEU A 31 1.69 0.97 -7.94
CA LEU A 31 1.75 2.29 -8.59
C LEU A 31 3.13 2.93 -8.44
N GLY A 32 3.83 2.64 -7.35
CA GLY A 32 5.19 3.10 -7.10
C GLY A 32 5.94 2.08 -6.27
N THR A 33 7.21 1.83 -6.62
CA THR A 33 7.95 0.64 -6.16
C THR A 33 9.38 0.91 -5.68
N VAL A 34 9.88 2.17 -5.72
CA VAL A 34 11.18 2.52 -5.16
C VAL A 34 11.05 2.92 -3.70
N GLY A 35 11.99 2.49 -2.86
CA GLY A 35 12.15 2.98 -1.49
C GLY A 35 12.74 4.39 -1.46
N GLY A 36 12.17 5.25 -0.60
CA GLY A 36 12.55 6.64 -0.45
C GLY A 36 13.79 6.88 0.42
N PRO A 37 14.04 8.16 0.75
CA PRO A 37 13.31 9.35 0.25
C PRO A 37 13.72 9.79 -1.16
N LEU A 38 14.74 9.18 -1.75
CA LEU A 38 15.33 9.62 -3.02
C LEU A 38 14.40 9.32 -4.21
N LEU A 39 14.18 10.32 -5.06
CA LEU A 39 13.40 10.16 -6.29
C LEU A 39 14.15 9.31 -7.34
N SER A 40 13.38 8.60 -8.18
CA SER A 40 13.87 7.84 -9.32
C SER A 40 13.12 8.27 -10.59
N LEU A 41 13.80 8.22 -11.74
CA LEU A 41 13.17 8.41 -13.04
C LEU A 41 12.42 7.16 -13.53
N GLU A 42 12.80 6.00 -13.03
CA GLU A 42 12.28 4.69 -13.49
C GLU A 42 11.12 4.19 -12.64
N ARG A 43 11.02 4.65 -11.39
CA ARG A 43 10.06 4.17 -10.41
C ARG A 43 9.52 5.33 -9.58
N SER A 44 8.23 5.36 -9.34
CA SER A 44 7.60 6.28 -8.40
C SER A 44 7.79 5.78 -6.95
N GLN A 45 7.60 6.68 -5.99
CA GLN A 45 7.65 6.35 -4.57
C GLN A 45 6.45 5.46 -4.16
N PRO A 46 6.50 4.78 -2.99
CA PRO A 46 5.58 3.71 -2.64
C PRO A 46 4.10 4.09 -2.76
N ALA A 47 3.37 3.32 -3.52
CA ALA A 47 1.92 3.38 -3.59
C ALA A 47 1.37 2.10 -4.23
N ASN A 48 0.26 1.61 -3.70
CA ASN A 48 -0.42 0.44 -4.23
C ASN A 48 -1.92 0.71 -4.36
N ALA A 49 -2.57 0.21 -5.40
CA ALA A 49 -4.01 0.22 -5.54
C ALA A 49 -4.59 -1.17 -5.32
N VAL A 50 -5.56 -1.27 -4.44
CA VAL A 50 -6.44 -2.43 -4.29
C VAL A 50 -7.73 -2.11 -5.04
N VAL A 51 -7.97 -2.80 -6.14
CA VAL A 51 -9.14 -2.60 -6.99
C VAL A 51 -10.10 -3.77 -6.79
N VAL A 52 -11.29 -3.50 -6.27
CA VAL A 52 -12.34 -4.50 -6.06
C VAL A 52 -13.59 -4.02 -6.79
N LYS A 53 -14.00 -4.74 -7.83
CA LYS A 53 -15.03 -4.26 -8.78
C LYS A 53 -14.60 -2.93 -9.41
N ASP A 54 -15.30 -1.85 -9.11
CA ASP A 54 -15.08 -0.50 -9.60
C ASP A 54 -14.55 0.47 -8.53
N ARG A 55 -14.32 -0.02 -7.30
CA ARG A 55 -13.74 0.76 -6.20
C ARG A 55 -12.23 0.64 -6.14
N VAL A 56 -11.60 1.72 -5.76
CA VAL A 56 -10.14 1.83 -5.63
C VAL A 56 -9.80 2.26 -4.22
N TYR A 57 -9.04 1.43 -3.53
CA TYR A 57 -8.43 1.74 -2.23
C TYR A 57 -6.93 1.90 -2.45
N LEU A 58 -6.34 2.95 -1.89
CA LEU A 58 -4.89 3.15 -1.96
C LEU A 58 -4.22 2.70 -0.67
N VAL A 59 -3.05 2.10 -0.79
CA VAL A 59 -2.11 1.86 0.31
C VAL A 59 -0.85 2.63 -0.01
N ASP A 60 -0.58 3.64 0.79
CA ASP A 60 0.38 4.70 0.59
C ASP A 60 0.10 5.59 -0.64
N ALA A 61 0.70 6.76 -0.65
CA ALA A 61 0.54 7.77 -1.66
C ALA A 61 1.82 8.62 -1.79
N GLY A 62 2.93 7.96 -2.10
CA GLY A 62 4.21 8.59 -2.34
C GLY A 62 4.20 9.48 -3.59
N ASN A 63 5.30 10.17 -3.83
CA ASN A 63 5.40 11.11 -4.94
C ASN A 63 5.20 10.44 -6.30
N GLY A 64 4.36 11.05 -7.13
CA GLY A 64 4.06 10.59 -8.50
C GLY A 64 2.80 9.74 -8.62
N VAL A 65 2.13 9.38 -7.49
CA VAL A 65 0.99 8.46 -7.50
C VAL A 65 -0.18 8.96 -8.37
N GLY A 66 -0.43 10.25 -8.43
CA GLY A 66 -1.50 10.80 -9.28
C GLY A 66 -1.30 10.52 -10.77
N ARG A 67 -0.06 10.60 -11.23
CA ARG A 67 0.30 10.24 -12.62
C ARG A 67 0.20 8.73 -12.85
N GLN A 68 0.62 7.94 -11.88
CA GLN A 68 0.57 6.48 -11.97
C GLN A 68 -0.86 5.94 -11.96
N LEU A 69 -1.76 6.54 -11.20
CA LEU A 69 -3.20 6.21 -11.27
C LEU A 69 -3.75 6.40 -12.70
N LEU A 70 -3.44 7.52 -13.32
CA LEU A 70 -3.85 7.78 -14.72
C LEU A 70 -3.24 6.76 -15.68
N ALA A 71 -1.95 6.44 -15.54
CA ALA A 71 -1.25 5.46 -16.37
C ALA A 71 -1.80 4.04 -16.19
N ALA A 72 -2.28 3.69 -14.98
CA ALA A 72 -2.98 2.44 -14.67
C ALA A 72 -4.44 2.41 -15.18
N GLY A 73 -4.93 3.49 -15.80
CA GLY A 73 -6.33 3.61 -16.22
C GLY A 73 -7.31 3.76 -15.06
N LEU A 74 -6.84 4.17 -13.88
CA LEU A 74 -7.66 4.37 -12.71
C LEU A 74 -8.12 5.83 -12.60
N ASP A 75 -9.41 6.01 -12.34
CA ASP A 75 -10.00 7.33 -12.16
C ASP A 75 -9.83 7.80 -10.71
N VAL A 76 -9.09 8.88 -10.49
CA VAL A 76 -8.86 9.49 -9.19
C VAL A 76 -10.18 9.79 -8.45
N ARG A 77 -11.27 10.03 -9.17
CA ARG A 77 -12.60 10.28 -8.59
C ARG A 77 -13.24 9.05 -7.95
N LYS A 78 -12.71 7.85 -8.20
CA LYS A 78 -13.20 6.58 -7.63
C LYS A 78 -12.43 6.13 -6.39
N ILE A 79 -11.49 6.94 -5.91
CA ILE A 79 -10.76 6.66 -4.68
C ILE A 79 -11.60 7.12 -3.51
N ASP A 80 -12.08 6.17 -2.71
CA ASP A 80 -12.86 6.43 -1.51
C ASP A 80 -11.97 6.48 -0.26
N HIS A 81 -10.95 5.63 -0.18
CA HIS A 81 -10.11 5.45 0.99
C HIS A 81 -8.63 5.35 0.61
N ILE A 82 -7.80 6.03 1.40
CA ILE A 82 -6.34 6.01 1.35
C ILE A 82 -5.85 5.53 2.71
N PHE A 83 -4.99 4.52 2.76
CA PHE A 83 -4.40 3.97 3.96
C PHE A 83 -2.90 4.25 3.95
N ILE A 84 -2.42 5.08 4.86
CA ILE A 84 -1.02 5.46 5.00
C ILE A 84 -0.38 4.57 6.06
N THR A 85 0.70 3.88 5.68
CA THR A 85 1.40 2.97 6.59
C THR A 85 2.13 3.74 7.69
N HIS A 86 2.83 4.79 7.32
CA HIS A 86 3.54 5.66 8.25
C HIS A 86 3.81 7.05 7.64
N ASN A 87 4.31 7.98 8.45
CA ASN A 87 4.38 9.39 8.08
C ASN A 87 5.70 9.83 7.43
N HIS A 88 6.53 8.92 6.89
CA HIS A 88 7.61 9.35 6.03
C HIS A 88 7.07 9.96 4.72
N ASP A 89 7.81 10.91 4.19
CA ASP A 89 7.40 11.71 3.03
C ASP A 89 7.25 10.89 1.75
N ASP A 90 8.04 9.83 1.57
CA ASP A 90 7.91 8.94 0.42
C ASP A 90 6.66 8.05 0.44
N HIS A 91 5.97 7.93 1.58
CA HIS A 91 4.70 7.20 1.71
C HIS A 91 3.46 8.10 1.68
N ASN A 92 3.62 9.40 1.95
CA ASN A 92 2.47 10.29 2.13
C ASN A 92 2.49 11.58 1.29
N ALA A 93 3.51 11.84 0.46
CA ALA A 93 3.70 13.11 -0.24
C ALA A 93 2.48 13.55 -1.06
N ASP A 94 1.77 12.63 -1.70
CA ASP A 94 0.72 12.97 -2.68
C ASP A 94 -0.72 12.70 -2.23
N TRP A 95 -0.97 12.18 -1.01
CA TRP A 95 -2.37 11.88 -0.62
C TRP A 95 -3.27 13.13 -0.64
N GLY A 96 -2.77 14.28 -0.18
CA GLY A 96 -3.48 15.55 -0.26
C GLY A 96 -3.68 15.99 -1.72
N THR A 97 -2.68 15.81 -2.58
CA THR A 97 -2.78 16.05 -4.02
C THR A 97 -3.88 15.20 -4.66
N ILE A 98 -3.97 13.91 -4.31
CA ILE A 98 -5.01 12.99 -4.81
C ILE A 98 -6.40 13.48 -4.41
N MET A 99 -6.60 13.83 -3.14
CA MET A 99 -7.87 14.37 -2.65
C MET A 99 -8.25 15.66 -3.39
N GLY A 100 -7.29 16.57 -3.56
CA GLY A 100 -7.47 17.84 -4.28
C GLY A 100 -7.79 17.66 -5.76
N LEU A 101 -7.12 16.72 -6.45
CA LEU A 101 -7.40 16.38 -7.84
C LEU A 101 -8.79 15.76 -8.00
N ALA A 102 -9.17 14.81 -7.15
CA ALA A 102 -10.49 14.20 -7.17
C ALA A 102 -11.59 15.26 -7.02
N TRP A 103 -11.45 16.15 -6.04
CA TRP A 103 -12.37 17.25 -5.80
C TRP A 103 -12.44 18.20 -7.01
N SER A 104 -11.29 18.62 -7.54
CA SER A 104 -11.19 19.56 -8.65
C SER A 104 -11.75 19.01 -9.96
N THR A 105 -11.75 17.69 -10.14
CA THR A 105 -12.24 17.00 -11.34
C THR A 105 -13.67 16.50 -11.22
N GLY A 106 -14.36 16.84 -10.12
CA GLY A 106 -15.80 16.66 -10.04
C GLY A 106 -16.29 15.58 -9.09
N ARG A 107 -15.43 14.99 -8.25
CA ARG A 107 -15.92 14.12 -7.17
C ARG A 107 -16.82 14.88 -6.21
N ARG A 108 -17.87 14.21 -5.70
CA ARG A 108 -18.85 14.79 -4.75
C ARG A 108 -19.00 13.95 -3.48
N ALA A 109 -18.56 12.70 -3.48
CA ALA A 109 -18.55 11.83 -2.29
C ALA A 109 -17.33 12.13 -1.40
N ASP A 110 -17.41 11.77 -0.15
CA ASP A 110 -16.31 11.92 0.79
C ASP A 110 -15.07 11.11 0.36
N ILE A 111 -13.90 11.56 0.77
CA ILE A 111 -12.62 10.85 0.65
C ILE A 111 -12.03 10.76 2.05
N HIS A 112 -11.65 9.55 2.43
CA HIS A 112 -11.11 9.25 3.73
C HIS A 112 -9.63 8.89 3.64
N VAL A 113 -8.81 9.44 4.53
CA VAL A 113 -7.42 9.00 4.74
C VAL A 113 -7.30 8.40 6.14
N TRP A 114 -6.70 7.23 6.23
CA TRP A 114 -6.45 6.46 7.44
C TRP A 114 -4.95 6.33 7.62
N GLY A 115 -4.43 6.62 8.78
CA GLY A 115 -3.00 6.51 9.03
C GLY A 115 -2.65 6.63 10.51
N PRO A 116 -1.36 6.60 10.85
CA PRO A 116 -0.93 6.77 12.24
C PRO A 116 -1.31 8.14 12.81
N ALA A 117 -1.14 8.30 14.11
CA ALA A 117 -1.35 9.58 14.79
C ALA A 117 -0.63 10.72 14.05
N GLY A 118 -1.32 11.85 13.89
CA GLY A 118 -0.87 12.99 13.08
C GLY A 118 -1.53 13.08 11.70
N THR A 119 -2.21 12.05 11.21
CA THR A 119 -2.93 12.07 9.93
C THR A 119 -4.04 13.13 9.92
N GLU A 120 -4.78 13.28 11.02
CA GLU A 120 -5.81 14.32 11.17
C GLU A 120 -5.18 15.72 11.13
N SER A 121 -4.07 15.93 11.85
CA SER A 121 -3.34 17.20 11.86
C SER A 121 -2.76 17.56 10.47
N MET A 122 -2.27 16.57 9.72
CA MET A 122 -1.81 16.78 8.36
C MET A 122 -2.95 17.17 7.43
N LEU A 123 -4.17 16.62 7.61
CA LEU A 123 -5.34 17.05 6.85
C LEU A 123 -5.66 18.52 7.12
N ASP A 124 -5.60 18.96 8.37
CA ASP A 124 -5.83 20.37 8.71
C ASP A 124 -4.79 21.28 8.02
N GLY A 125 -3.52 20.89 8.02
CA GLY A 125 -2.46 21.60 7.30
C GLY A 125 -2.70 21.61 5.79
N PHE A 126 -3.09 20.48 5.21
CA PHE A 126 -3.43 20.40 3.79
C PHE A 126 -4.62 21.29 3.43
N LEU A 127 -5.67 21.32 4.23
CA LEU A 127 -6.84 22.16 3.99
C LEU A 127 -6.47 23.65 4.00
N GLN A 128 -5.56 24.07 4.86
CA GLN A 128 -5.02 25.45 4.86
C GLN A 128 -4.23 25.75 3.59
N TYR A 129 -3.32 24.85 3.20
CA TYR A 129 -2.56 24.95 1.95
C TYR A 129 -3.50 25.00 0.72
N PHE A 130 -4.55 24.19 0.71
CA PHE A 130 -5.47 24.06 -0.43
C PHE A 130 -6.54 25.17 -0.49
N ALA A 131 -6.74 25.94 0.59
CA ALA A 131 -7.80 26.94 0.70
C ALA A 131 -7.81 27.98 -0.43
N PRO A 132 -6.67 28.54 -0.91
CA PRO A 132 -6.66 29.47 -2.03
C PRO A 132 -7.20 28.84 -3.32
N ASN A 133 -6.77 27.59 -3.64
CA ASN A 133 -7.26 26.87 -4.81
C ASN A 133 -8.78 26.60 -4.71
N ALA A 134 -9.24 26.16 -3.54
CA ALA A 134 -10.66 25.89 -3.31
C ALA A 134 -11.50 27.16 -3.50
N ARG A 135 -11.07 28.30 -2.96
CA ARG A 135 -11.77 29.58 -3.11
C ARG A 135 -11.91 30.00 -4.58
N ILE A 136 -10.84 29.89 -5.37
CA ILE A 136 -10.84 30.24 -6.81
C ILE A 136 -11.84 29.34 -7.54
N ARG A 137 -11.73 28.00 -7.40
CA ARG A 137 -12.59 27.06 -8.12
C ARG A 137 -14.05 27.15 -7.71
N MET A 138 -14.34 27.44 -6.45
CA MET A 138 -15.72 27.62 -5.97
C MET A 138 -16.35 28.92 -6.46
N ALA A 139 -15.56 29.94 -6.74
CA ALA A 139 -16.05 31.17 -7.38
C ALA A 139 -16.46 30.91 -8.84
N ASP A 140 -15.68 30.08 -9.56
CA ASP A 140 -15.92 29.74 -10.97
C ASP A 140 -17.01 28.69 -11.15
N SER A 141 -17.23 27.82 -10.16
CA SER A 141 -18.12 26.65 -10.26
C SER A 141 -19.12 26.60 -9.12
N LYS A 142 -20.40 26.88 -9.44
CA LYS A 142 -21.48 26.77 -8.45
C LYS A 142 -21.75 25.29 -8.06
N GLY A 143 -22.04 25.07 -6.78
CA GLY A 143 -22.45 23.75 -6.27
C GLY A 143 -21.32 22.80 -5.92
N LEU A 144 -20.08 23.25 -5.87
CA LEU A 144 -18.99 22.48 -5.29
C LEU A 144 -19.17 22.39 -3.76
N ARG A 145 -19.10 21.18 -3.20
CA ARG A 145 -18.97 21.01 -1.74
C ARG A 145 -17.62 21.54 -1.28
N LYS A 146 -17.58 22.08 -0.07
CA LYS A 146 -16.30 22.55 0.49
C LYS A 146 -15.37 21.37 0.77
N PRO A 147 -14.06 21.51 0.52
CA PRO A 147 -13.08 20.44 0.85
C PRO A 147 -13.18 19.98 2.31
N GLN A 148 -13.38 20.91 3.26
CA GLN A 148 -13.56 20.63 4.69
C GLN A 148 -14.77 19.73 5.01
N GLU A 149 -15.79 19.70 4.14
CA GLU A 149 -16.96 18.85 4.28
C GLU A 149 -16.74 17.45 3.71
N MET A 150 -15.79 17.33 2.74
CA MET A 150 -15.57 16.11 1.98
C MET A 150 -14.35 15.31 2.42
N PHE A 151 -13.29 16.00 2.82
CA PHE A 151 -12.03 15.34 3.20
C PHE A 151 -12.10 14.95 4.67
N LYS A 152 -11.82 13.68 4.94
CA LYS A 152 -11.86 13.09 6.27
C LYS A 152 -10.55 12.39 6.56
N ALA A 153 -9.99 12.61 7.72
CA ALA A 153 -8.81 11.90 8.21
C ALA A 153 -9.16 11.12 9.48
N HIS A 154 -8.45 10.04 9.70
CA HIS A 154 -8.64 9.14 10.83
C HIS A 154 -7.30 8.67 11.36
N ASP A 155 -6.97 9.08 12.57
CA ASP A 155 -5.80 8.60 13.29
C ASP A 155 -6.04 7.17 13.81
N ILE A 156 -5.20 6.22 13.37
CA ILE A 156 -5.19 4.86 13.89
C ILE A 156 -4.43 4.85 15.21
N GLN A 157 -5.13 4.59 16.30
CA GLN A 157 -4.58 4.64 17.65
C GLN A 157 -3.94 3.32 18.10
N ARG A 158 -4.38 2.18 17.53
CA ARG A 158 -3.96 0.83 17.92
C ARG A 158 -4.20 -0.19 16.83
N SER A 159 -3.47 -1.29 16.89
CA SER A 159 -3.71 -2.46 16.04
C SER A 159 -5.14 -3.00 16.17
N GLY A 160 -5.71 -3.50 15.06
CA GLY A 160 -7.04 -4.06 15.00
C GLY A 160 -7.75 -3.76 13.67
N SER A 161 -9.04 -4.07 13.60
CA SER A 161 -9.87 -3.69 12.45
C SER A 161 -10.06 -2.17 12.43
N VAL A 162 -9.61 -1.52 11.36
CA VAL A 162 -9.65 -0.06 11.21
C VAL A 162 -10.71 0.41 10.23
N PHE A 163 -11.08 -0.45 9.28
CA PHE A 163 -12.10 -0.12 8.28
C PHE A 163 -12.84 -1.37 7.82
N LYS A 164 -14.11 -1.22 7.51
CA LYS A 164 -14.94 -2.26 6.89
C LYS A 164 -16.06 -1.62 6.07
N ASP A 165 -16.23 -2.12 4.84
CA ASP A 165 -17.41 -1.86 4.02
C ASP A 165 -17.95 -3.19 3.45
N GLU A 166 -18.79 -3.12 2.40
CA GLU A 166 -19.37 -4.29 1.75
C GLU A 166 -18.37 -5.10 0.90
N LEU A 167 -17.21 -4.53 0.56
CA LEU A 167 -16.20 -5.14 -0.32
C LEU A 167 -14.93 -5.54 0.41
N VAL A 168 -14.53 -4.78 1.45
CA VAL A 168 -13.26 -5.03 2.13
C VAL A 168 -13.37 -4.91 3.63
N THR A 169 -12.56 -5.69 4.33
CA THR A 169 -12.22 -5.45 5.74
C THR A 169 -10.73 -5.18 5.81
N VAL A 170 -10.34 -4.08 6.47
CA VAL A 170 -8.94 -3.69 6.64
C VAL A 170 -8.55 -3.80 8.11
N THR A 171 -7.52 -4.58 8.38
CA THR A 171 -6.88 -4.68 9.69
C THR A 171 -5.51 -4.02 9.62
N ALA A 172 -5.20 -3.16 10.57
CA ALA A 172 -3.88 -2.58 10.77
C ALA A 172 -3.17 -3.28 11.94
N VAL A 173 -1.89 -3.55 11.78
CA VAL A 173 -1.03 -4.04 12.87
C VAL A 173 0.22 -3.19 12.91
N GLU A 174 0.56 -2.67 14.09
CA GLU A 174 1.81 -1.94 14.29
C GLU A 174 2.99 -2.84 13.95
N ASN A 175 3.82 -2.39 13.02
CA ASN A 175 5.00 -3.11 12.56
C ASN A 175 6.28 -2.57 13.23
N CYS A 176 7.45 -3.03 12.82
CA CYS A 176 8.71 -2.78 13.50
C CYS A 176 9.60 -1.77 12.76
N HIS A 177 9.05 -0.73 12.17
CA HIS A 177 9.82 0.32 11.49
C HIS A 177 10.40 1.35 12.47
N PHE A 178 9.60 1.75 13.48
CA PHE A 178 10.04 2.70 14.51
C PHE A 178 10.33 1.94 15.82
N HIS A 179 11.57 1.53 16.00
CA HIS A 179 11.98 0.79 17.19
C HIS A 179 12.43 1.70 18.34
N PRO A 180 12.23 1.29 19.60
CA PRO A 180 12.95 1.89 20.71
C PRO A 180 14.45 1.82 20.46
N ASP A 181 15.17 2.90 20.79
CA ASP A 181 16.63 2.89 20.73
C ASP A 181 17.17 1.81 21.69
N PRO A 182 18.03 0.88 21.24
CA PRO A 182 18.67 -0.11 22.13
C PRO A 182 19.47 0.52 23.27
N ALA A 183 19.89 1.79 23.16
CA ALA A 183 20.55 2.55 24.22
C ALA A 183 19.57 3.13 25.27
N GLY A 184 18.27 2.82 25.17
CA GLY A 184 17.25 3.21 26.16
C GLY A 184 16.53 4.52 25.87
N GLY A 185 16.71 5.11 24.70
CA GLY A 185 15.85 6.20 24.17
C GLY A 185 14.71 5.67 23.30
N THR A 186 13.65 6.42 23.15
CA THR A 186 12.68 6.22 22.07
C THR A 186 13.20 6.95 20.82
N ARG A 187 13.36 6.27 19.68
CA ARG A 187 13.69 6.93 18.42
C ARG A 187 12.56 7.84 17.98
N SER A 188 11.33 7.37 18.12
CA SER A 188 10.12 8.10 17.85
C SER A 188 8.95 7.53 18.64
N GLU A 189 8.00 8.36 19.02
CA GLU A 189 6.69 7.95 19.51
C GLU A 189 5.73 7.65 18.34
N ASP A 190 6.17 7.92 17.11
CA ASP A 190 5.41 7.67 15.89
C ASP A 190 5.23 6.18 15.64
N LYS A 191 4.15 5.83 14.96
CA LYS A 191 3.80 4.46 14.62
C LYS A 191 3.86 4.21 13.13
N SER A 192 4.21 2.98 12.79
CA SER A 192 4.11 2.43 11.46
C SER A 192 3.20 1.21 11.48
N TYR A 193 2.37 1.06 10.45
CA TYR A 193 1.39 -0.02 10.34
C TYR A 193 1.58 -0.83 9.07
N ALA A 194 1.43 -2.14 9.20
CA ALA A 194 1.14 -3.04 8.11
C ALA A 194 -0.38 -3.23 7.99
N TYR A 195 -0.86 -3.44 6.77
CA TYR A 195 -2.29 -3.61 6.50
C TYR A 195 -2.62 -4.99 5.93
N ARG A 196 -3.71 -5.60 6.42
CA ARG A 196 -4.33 -6.79 5.85
C ARG A 196 -5.67 -6.42 5.25
N PHE A 197 -5.81 -6.57 3.94
CA PHE A 197 -7.05 -6.41 3.20
C PHE A 197 -7.67 -7.78 2.97
N GLN A 198 -8.88 -7.97 3.47
CA GLN A 198 -9.70 -9.14 3.18
C GLN A 198 -10.81 -8.70 2.25
N THR A 199 -10.77 -9.19 1.01
CA THR A 199 -11.76 -8.98 -0.04
C THR A 199 -12.61 -10.25 -0.22
N PRO A 200 -13.65 -10.26 -1.07
CA PRO A 200 -14.45 -11.46 -1.30
C PRO A 200 -13.69 -12.66 -1.85
N ASP A 201 -12.59 -12.45 -2.57
CA ASP A 201 -11.86 -13.46 -3.31
C ASP A 201 -10.36 -13.53 -3.00
N LYS A 202 -9.81 -12.58 -2.22
CA LYS A 202 -8.37 -12.51 -1.96
C LYS A 202 -8.06 -11.91 -0.58
N VAL A 203 -7.01 -12.41 0.04
CA VAL A 203 -6.40 -11.82 1.24
C VAL A 203 -5.03 -11.28 0.85
N VAL A 204 -4.85 -9.96 1.02
CA VAL A 204 -3.60 -9.25 0.66
C VAL A 204 -3.03 -8.57 1.89
N VAL A 205 -1.72 -8.72 2.10
CA VAL A 205 -1.00 -8.04 3.18
C VAL A 205 0.05 -7.10 2.58
N PHE A 206 0.05 -5.86 3.05
CA PHE A 206 1.05 -4.83 2.75
C PHE A 206 1.88 -4.60 4.00
N SER A 207 3.19 -4.75 3.90
CA SER A 207 4.07 -4.63 5.06
C SER A 207 4.22 -3.18 5.56
N GLY A 208 4.10 -2.18 4.69
CA GLY A 208 4.75 -0.89 4.90
C GLY A 208 6.26 -1.10 5.04
N ASP A 209 6.98 -0.11 5.52
CA ASP A 209 8.37 -0.29 5.91
C ASP A 209 8.43 -0.96 7.26
N THR A 210 9.30 -1.95 7.41
CA THR A 210 9.41 -2.71 8.66
C THR A 210 10.73 -3.44 8.78
N GLY A 211 11.32 -3.38 9.95
CA GLY A 211 12.34 -4.36 10.33
C GLY A 211 11.72 -5.74 10.54
N LYS A 212 12.53 -6.69 10.95
CA LYS A 212 12.09 -8.04 11.27
C LYS A 212 11.13 -8.03 12.47
N CYS A 213 9.91 -8.49 12.26
CA CYS A 213 8.79 -8.27 13.17
C CYS A 213 7.91 -9.50 13.33
N GLU A 214 7.70 -9.96 14.58
CA GLU A 214 6.82 -11.11 14.84
C GLU A 214 5.36 -10.81 14.49
N ALA A 215 4.92 -9.57 14.69
CA ALA A 215 3.57 -9.12 14.34
C ALA A 215 3.25 -9.32 12.85
N MET A 216 4.26 -9.20 11.97
CA MET A 216 4.11 -9.48 10.54
C MET A 216 3.79 -10.95 10.24
N LEU A 217 4.35 -11.89 11.04
CA LEU A 217 4.07 -13.32 10.86
C LEU A 217 2.59 -13.62 11.07
N GLU A 218 2.01 -13.10 12.13
CA GLU A 218 0.59 -13.31 12.43
C GLU A 218 -0.32 -12.60 11.40
N LEU A 219 0.01 -11.37 11.01
CA LEU A 219 -0.76 -10.62 10.02
C LEU A 219 -0.77 -11.30 8.65
N ALA A 220 0.39 -11.85 8.22
CA ALA A 220 0.57 -12.49 6.91
C ALA A 220 0.05 -13.93 6.86
N ARG A 221 -0.35 -14.52 7.99
CA ARG A 221 -0.75 -15.93 8.05
C ARG A 221 -1.84 -16.27 7.02
N GLY A 222 -1.51 -17.19 6.12
CA GLY A 222 -2.41 -17.70 5.07
C GLY A 222 -2.85 -16.62 4.05
N ALA A 223 -2.10 -15.55 3.89
CA ALA A 223 -2.40 -14.55 2.87
C ALA A 223 -2.23 -15.13 1.46
N ASP A 224 -3.10 -14.70 0.55
CA ASP A 224 -2.97 -15.04 -0.87
C ASP A 224 -1.80 -14.28 -1.51
N LEU A 225 -1.60 -13.03 -1.10
CA LEU A 225 -0.53 -12.16 -1.59
C LEU A 225 0.11 -11.39 -0.43
N LEU A 226 1.44 -11.45 -0.33
CA LEU A 226 2.24 -10.61 0.55
C LEU A 226 3.02 -9.60 -0.31
N VAL A 227 2.64 -8.33 -0.21
CA VAL A 227 3.34 -7.19 -0.81
C VAL A 227 4.27 -6.62 0.26
N HIS A 228 5.57 -6.85 0.12
CA HIS A 228 6.54 -6.58 1.18
C HIS A 228 7.68 -5.68 0.68
N GLU A 229 8.11 -4.73 1.51
CA GLU A 229 9.33 -3.98 1.28
C GLU A 229 10.56 -4.88 1.26
N VAL A 230 11.66 -4.41 0.68
CA VAL A 230 12.91 -5.17 0.70
C VAL A 230 14.15 -4.29 0.59
N VAL A 231 15.16 -4.59 1.42
CA VAL A 231 16.48 -3.95 1.37
C VAL A 231 17.57 -4.92 0.93
N ASP A 232 18.47 -4.46 0.04
CA ASP A 232 19.73 -5.13 -0.24
C ASP A 232 20.89 -4.46 0.53
N LEU A 233 21.20 -4.98 1.70
CA LEU A 233 22.22 -4.43 2.59
C LEU A 233 23.62 -4.38 1.96
N PRO A 234 24.09 -5.35 1.16
CA PRO A 234 25.38 -5.26 0.46
C PRO A 234 25.46 -4.05 -0.46
N SER A 235 24.45 -3.81 -1.30
CA SER A 235 24.40 -2.63 -2.18
C SER A 235 24.35 -1.32 -1.41
N ILE A 236 23.58 -1.27 -0.33
CA ILE A 236 23.54 -0.11 0.57
C ILE A 236 24.92 0.14 1.18
N LYS A 237 25.55 -0.88 1.76
CA LYS A 237 26.89 -0.75 2.35
C LYS A 237 27.91 -0.18 1.38
N LYS A 238 27.86 -0.61 0.10
CA LYS A 238 28.72 -0.08 -0.96
C LYS A 238 28.46 1.40 -1.24
N LYS A 239 27.19 1.80 -1.37
CA LYS A 239 26.79 3.20 -1.64
C LYS A 239 27.17 4.13 -0.48
N LEU A 240 27.06 3.67 0.76
CA LEU A 240 27.39 4.45 1.94
C LEU A 240 28.91 4.72 2.12
N GLN A 241 29.77 3.99 1.41
CA GLN A 241 31.24 4.24 1.45
C GLN A 241 31.63 5.63 0.96
N GLU A 242 30.79 6.28 0.18
CA GLU A 242 31.00 7.65 -0.32
C GLU A 242 30.65 8.74 0.70
N LEU A 243 30.04 8.36 1.83
CA LEU A 243 29.60 9.28 2.87
C LEU A 243 30.61 9.37 4.03
N PRO A 244 30.57 10.46 4.82
CA PRO A 244 31.34 10.56 6.07
C PRO A 244 31.04 9.36 6.99
N PRO A 245 32.07 8.76 7.64
CA PRO A 245 31.92 7.47 8.34
C PRO A 245 30.81 7.42 9.39
N LEU A 246 30.66 8.48 10.18
CA LEU A 246 29.62 8.54 11.23
C LEU A 246 28.21 8.53 10.61
N LEU A 247 28.00 9.29 9.55
CA LEU A 247 26.71 9.32 8.80
C LEU A 247 26.44 7.96 8.16
N ALA A 248 27.43 7.39 7.49
CA ALA A 248 27.35 6.07 6.85
C ALA A 248 26.96 4.99 7.87
N GLN A 249 27.56 5.02 9.06
CA GLN A 249 27.25 4.06 10.14
C GLN A 249 25.81 4.19 10.61
N GLY A 250 25.32 5.41 10.87
CA GLY A 250 23.95 5.65 11.31
C GLY A 250 22.93 5.19 10.29
N LEU A 251 23.13 5.55 9.01
CA LEU A 251 22.26 5.11 7.90
C LEU A 251 22.27 3.59 7.71
N TYR A 252 23.43 2.95 7.83
CA TYR A 252 23.51 1.50 7.71
C TYR A 252 22.79 0.78 8.86
N GLN A 253 22.90 1.29 10.09
CA GLN A 253 22.16 0.74 11.25
C GLN A 253 20.65 0.89 11.05
N HIS A 254 20.18 2.02 10.55
CA HIS A 254 18.78 2.22 10.18
C HIS A 254 18.33 1.16 9.18
N MET A 255 19.07 0.97 8.07
CA MET A 255 18.73 -0.05 7.07
C MET A 255 18.68 -1.47 7.63
N VAL A 256 19.53 -1.81 8.60
CA VAL A 256 19.55 -3.15 9.23
C VAL A 256 18.42 -3.36 10.22
N GLN A 257 18.02 -2.32 10.93
CA GLN A 257 17.04 -2.44 12.03
C GLN A 257 15.61 -2.21 11.55
N ASP A 258 15.43 -1.27 10.62
CA ASP A 258 14.13 -0.72 10.30
C ASP A 258 13.62 -1.20 8.93
N HIS A 259 14.41 -2.04 8.22
CA HIS A 259 14.04 -2.67 6.94
C HIS A 259 14.33 -4.17 6.90
N THR A 260 13.66 -4.87 5.98
CA THR A 260 13.72 -6.34 5.90
C THR A 260 14.52 -6.81 4.69
N THR A 261 15.46 -7.75 4.91
CA THR A 261 16.21 -8.38 3.81
C THR A 261 15.35 -9.38 3.03
N ALA A 262 15.68 -9.61 1.76
CA ALA A 262 14.98 -10.59 0.93
C ALA A 262 14.98 -12.00 1.54
N GLU A 263 16.04 -12.41 2.22
CA GLU A 263 16.10 -13.69 2.93
C GLU A 263 15.09 -13.76 4.07
N ASP A 264 14.94 -12.68 4.84
CA ASP A 264 13.97 -12.64 5.95
C ASP A 264 12.53 -12.53 5.45
N VAL A 265 12.27 -11.86 4.31
CA VAL A 265 10.96 -11.94 3.62
C VAL A 265 10.65 -13.38 3.24
N GLY A 266 11.63 -14.13 2.70
CA GLY A 266 11.45 -15.55 2.39
C GLY A 266 11.11 -16.42 3.61
N ARG A 267 11.80 -16.20 4.74
CA ARG A 267 11.51 -16.90 6.02
C ARG A 267 10.11 -16.58 6.53
N LEU A 268 9.72 -15.30 6.50
CA LEU A 268 8.39 -14.82 6.88
C LEU A 268 7.31 -15.47 6.02
N ALA A 269 7.45 -15.39 4.70
CA ALA A 269 6.47 -15.93 3.75
C ALA A 269 6.27 -17.43 3.92
N GLN A 270 7.36 -18.20 4.11
CA GLN A 270 7.31 -19.64 4.35
C GLN A 270 6.62 -19.96 5.68
N ALA A 271 6.98 -19.27 6.75
CA ALA A 271 6.43 -19.51 8.08
C ALA A 271 4.95 -19.12 8.18
N ALA A 272 4.54 -18.05 7.49
CA ALA A 272 3.16 -17.60 7.44
C ALA A 272 2.27 -18.40 6.48
N GLY A 273 2.84 -19.25 5.62
CA GLY A 273 2.10 -19.99 4.61
C GLY A 273 1.47 -19.10 3.55
N VAL A 274 2.18 -18.04 3.16
CA VAL A 274 1.77 -17.11 2.10
C VAL A 274 1.78 -17.83 0.76
N LYS A 275 0.81 -17.55 -0.12
CA LYS A 275 0.75 -18.21 -1.44
C LYS A 275 1.65 -17.56 -2.48
N GLU A 276 1.82 -16.22 -2.44
CA GLU A 276 2.59 -15.45 -3.41
C GLU A 276 3.23 -14.23 -2.75
N VAL A 277 4.46 -13.89 -3.15
CA VAL A 277 5.24 -12.74 -2.65
C VAL A 277 5.50 -11.76 -3.76
N VAL A 278 5.23 -10.49 -3.49
CA VAL A 278 5.60 -9.34 -4.31
C VAL A 278 6.53 -8.44 -3.51
N LEU A 279 7.76 -8.31 -3.97
CA LEU A 279 8.76 -7.41 -3.38
C LEU A 279 8.58 -6.01 -3.97
N THR A 280 8.35 -5.03 -3.11
CA THR A 280 8.17 -3.61 -3.46
C THR A 280 9.05 -2.74 -2.57
N HIS A 281 8.90 -1.40 -2.64
CA HIS A 281 9.72 -0.49 -1.85
C HIS A 281 11.20 -0.92 -1.87
N LEU A 282 11.74 -1.08 -3.10
CA LEU A 282 13.06 -1.64 -3.30
C LEU A 282 14.15 -0.66 -2.83
N ILE A 283 15.01 -1.10 -1.93
CA ILE A 283 16.14 -0.31 -1.43
C ILE A 283 17.45 -1.04 -1.79
N PRO A 284 18.30 -0.42 -2.61
CA PRO A 284 18.23 0.92 -3.18
C PRO A 284 17.35 1.07 -4.43
N GLY A 285 16.83 -0.01 -5.03
CA GLY A 285 15.86 0.01 -6.14
C GLY A 285 16.30 0.70 -7.43
N ARG A 286 17.61 0.75 -7.69
CA ARG A 286 18.20 1.53 -8.79
C ARG A 286 19.23 0.71 -9.55
N GLY A 287 18.75 -0.21 -10.41
CA GLY A 287 19.62 -1.00 -11.30
C GLY A 287 20.06 -2.33 -10.73
N GLU A 288 19.67 -2.71 -9.54
CA GLU A 288 19.88 -4.05 -9.01
C GLU A 288 19.06 -5.06 -9.83
N PRO A 289 19.67 -6.22 -10.22
CA PRO A 289 18.93 -7.24 -10.98
C PRO A 289 17.88 -7.93 -10.09
N ASP A 290 16.71 -8.22 -10.66
CA ASP A 290 15.60 -8.88 -9.95
C ASP A 290 16.04 -10.22 -9.33
N SER A 291 16.96 -10.96 -9.98
CA SER A 291 17.51 -12.22 -9.49
C SER A 291 18.18 -12.09 -8.12
N LEU A 292 18.78 -10.94 -7.81
CA LEU A 292 19.39 -10.69 -6.50
C LEU A 292 18.39 -10.89 -5.36
N PHE A 293 17.20 -10.35 -5.52
CA PHE A 293 16.11 -10.44 -4.53
C PHE A 293 15.40 -11.80 -4.60
N ILE A 294 15.07 -12.26 -5.81
CA ILE A 294 14.36 -13.53 -6.04
C ILE A 294 15.15 -14.71 -5.49
N ASP A 295 16.44 -14.81 -5.81
CA ASP A 295 17.27 -15.92 -5.38
C ASP A 295 17.47 -15.95 -3.86
N ALA A 296 17.51 -14.76 -3.22
CA ALA A 296 17.60 -14.65 -1.77
C ALA A 296 16.30 -15.13 -1.08
N VAL A 297 15.12 -14.72 -1.56
CA VAL A 297 13.82 -15.20 -1.06
C VAL A 297 13.71 -16.71 -1.24
N ARG A 298 14.07 -17.24 -2.40
CA ARG A 298 13.96 -18.66 -2.78
C ARG A 298 14.82 -19.61 -1.94
N LYS A 299 15.79 -19.11 -1.19
CA LYS A 299 16.51 -19.92 -0.21
C LYS A 299 15.60 -20.49 0.88
N PHE A 300 14.48 -19.81 1.16
CA PHE A 300 13.59 -20.15 2.27
C PHE A 300 12.14 -20.34 1.87
N TYR A 301 11.70 -19.80 0.72
CA TYR A 301 10.33 -19.84 0.26
C TYR A 301 10.23 -20.46 -1.14
N GLN A 302 9.27 -21.39 -1.32
CA GLN A 302 9.12 -22.15 -2.56
C GLN A 302 7.98 -21.67 -3.46
N GLY A 303 7.16 -20.71 -2.99
CA GLY A 303 6.07 -20.15 -3.77
C GLY A 303 6.55 -19.13 -4.82
N PRO A 304 5.61 -18.60 -5.63
CA PRO A 304 5.88 -17.55 -6.59
C PRO A 304 6.43 -16.27 -5.91
N VAL A 305 7.47 -15.69 -6.51
CA VAL A 305 8.12 -14.45 -6.06
C VAL A 305 8.29 -13.52 -7.23
N HIS A 306 7.84 -12.27 -7.06
CA HIS A 306 7.94 -11.21 -8.05
C HIS A 306 8.68 -10.01 -7.46
N VAL A 307 9.52 -9.37 -8.26
CA VAL A 307 10.05 -8.03 -7.98
C VAL A 307 9.16 -7.03 -8.70
N ALA A 308 8.45 -6.21 -7.94
CA ALA A 308 7.49 -5.28 -8.49
C ALA A 308 8.16 -4.22 -9.39
N ARG A 309 7.42 -3.82 -10.41
CA ARG A 309 7.65 -2.58 -11.16
C ARG A 309 6.37 -1.75 -11.11
N ASP A 310 6.51 -0.46 -11.35
CA ASP A 310 5.36 0.42 -11.46
C ASP A 310 4.39 -0.12 -12.54
N LEU A 311 3.10 -0.06 -12.24
CA LEU A 311 1.99 -0.49 -13.08
C LEU A 311 1.83 -2.01 -13.30
N MET A 312 2.59 -2.86 -12.58
CA MET A 312 2.31 -4.30 -12.58
C MET A 312 1.02 -4.61 -11.80
N SER A 313 0.33 -5.66 -12.25
CA SER A 313 -0.94 -6.12 -11.67
C SER A 313 -0.84 -7.58 -11.22
N TYR A 314 -1.40 -7.90 -10.05
CA TYR A 314 -1.41 -9.21 -9.38
C TYR A 314 -2.82 -9.64 -8.99
#